data_67f982c0952c33b8ed5aad191b1b634e
#
_entry.id   67f982c0952c33b8ed5aad191b1b634e
#
_cell.length_a   1.000
_cell.length_b   1.000
_cell.length_c   1.000
_cell.angle_alpha   90.00
_cell.angle_beta   90.00
_cell.angle_gamma   90.00
#
_symmetry.space_group_name_H-M   'P 1'
#
loop_
_entity.id
_entity.type
_entity.pdbx_description
1 polymer ?
#
loop_
_entity_poly.entity_id
_entity_poly.type
_entity_poly.pdbx_seq_one_letter_code
_entity_poly.pdbx_strand_id
1 'polypeptide(L)'
;MADTIQEVLQAFAKGELVVVTDDDDREGEGDLIVAASFCTAEKMAFIIRHTSGIVCAPITTDDARRLRLDPMVAHNESNHTTAFTVSIDYKPDGGTGISADERASCCRALANPNAVVAQDVVGGGEVEVEIRQAGVVHIVQTAVFALGVFAHDHNLAGFGAGKGVRRQ
;
A
#
# COMPACT_ATOMS: atom_id res chain seq x y z
N MET A 1 -19.43 -13.25 12.12
CA MET A 1 -20.21 -12.04 11.78
C MET A 1 -19.18 -11.00 11.37
N ALA A 2 -19.37 -10.28 10.28
CA ALA A 2 -18.45 -9.22 9.87
C ALA A 2 -18.61 -8.01 10.78
N ASP A 3 -17.52 -7.26 11.00
CA ASP A 3 -17.56 -6.00 11.73
C ASP A 3 -18.28 -4.91 10.92
N THR A 4 -18.81 -3.92 11.60
CA THR A 4 -19.43 -2.76 10.92
C THR A 4 -18.33 -1.87 10.33
N ILE A 5 -18.66 -1.10 9.29
CA ILE A 5 -17.72 -0.13 8.69
C ILE A 5 -17.16 0.84 9.74
N GLN A 6 -18.00 1.29 10.69
CA GLN A 6 -17.56 2.20 11.75
C GLN A 6 -16.51 1.57 12.68
N GLU A 7 -16.68 0.31 13.05
CA GLU A 7 -15.69 -0.42 13.86
C GLU A 7 -14.38 -0.59 13.11
N VAL A 8 -14.45 -0.91 11.82
CA VAL A 8 -13.28 -1.05 10.97
C VAL A 8 -12.52 0.26 10.80
N LEU A 9 -13.24 1.36 10.54
CA LEU A 9 -12.60 2.68 10.45
C LEU A 9 -11.93 3.07 11.76
N GLN A 10 -12.52 2.73 12.92
CA GLN A 10 -11.90 2.96 14.23
C GLN A 10 -10.63 2.10 14.43
N ALA A 11 -10.65 0.84 14.02
CA ALA A 11 -9.50 -0.05 14.08
C ALA A 11 -8.37 0.47 13.17
N PHE A 12 -8.71 0.81 11.93
CA PHE A 12 -7.77 1.37 10.97
C PHE A 12 -7.12 2.67 11.47
N ALA A 13 -7.90 3.58 12.06
CA ALA A 13 -7.40 4.82 12.64
C ALA A 13 -6.46 4.62 13.84
N LYS A 14 -6.52 3.46 14.50
CA LYS A 14 -5.58 3.04 15.55
C LYS A 14 -4.35 2.31 15.00
N GLY A 15 -4.30 2.09 13.69
CA GLY A 15 -3.24 1.34 13.03
C GLY A 15 -3.38 -0.18 13.17
N GLU A 16 -4.55 -0.69 13.52
CA GLU A 16 -4.81 -2.13 13.51
C GLU A 16 -4.81 -2.67 12.08
N LEU A 17 -4.45 -3.93 11.91
CA LEU A 17 -4.63 -4.66 10.65
C LEU A 17 -6.11 -5.01 10.49
N VAL A 18 -6.65 -4.78 9.30
CA VAL A 18 -8.01 -5.14 8.94
C VAL A 18 -8.01 -6.04 7.71
N VAL A 19 -8.97 -6.96 7.65
CA VAL A 19 -9.21 -7.79 6.46
C VAL A 19 -10.41 -7.23 5.72
N VAL A 20 -10.24 -6.95 4.45
CA VAL A 20 -11.32 -6.52 3.55
C VAL A 20 -11.48 -7.58 2.48
N THR A 21 -12.70 -8.06 2.30
CA THR A 21 -13.02 -9.01 1.21
C THR A 21 -13.88 -8.30 0.18
N ASP A 22 -13.63 -8.57 -1.08
CA ASP A 22 -14.46 -8.09 -2.16
C ASP A 22 -15.71 -8.97 -2.37
N ASP A 23 -16.55 -8.59 -3.31
CA ASP A 23 -17.73 -9.36 -3.69
C ASP A 23 -17.34 -10.60 -4.51
N ASP A 24 -18.13 -11.68 -4.37
CA ASP A 24 -17.87 -12.98 -5.01
C ASP A 24 -17.84 -12.91 -6.55
N ASP A 25 -18.47 -11.89 -7.13
CA ASP A 25 -18.55 -11.64 -8.57
C ASP A 25 -17.44 -10.71 -9.10
N ARG A 26 -16.54 -10.23 -8.24
CA ARG A 26 -15.36 -9.44 -8.62
C ARG A 26 -14.11 -10.33 -8.74
N GLU A 27 -13.21 -10.31 -7.80
CA GLU A 27 -11.98 -11.11 -7.80
C GLU A 27 -12.05 -12.28 -6.82
N GLY A 28 -12.98 -12.23 -5.85
CA GLY A 28 -13.14 -13.24 -4.81
C GLY A 28 -11.93 -13.31 -3.88
N GLU A 29 -11.29 -12.18 -3.64
CA GLU A 29 -10.06 -12.07 -2.86
C GLU A 29 -10.29 -11.39 -1.52
N GLY A 30 -9.27 -11.48 -0.65
CA GLY A 30 -9.20 -10.77 0.61
C GLY A 30 -7.89 -10.01 0.72
N ASP A 31 -7.97 -8.79 1.24
CA ASP A 31 -6.82 -7.92 1.46
C ASP A 31 -6.55 -7.73 2.94
N LEU A 32 -5.28 -7.86 3.35
CA LEU A 32 -4.80 -7.34 4.63
C LEU A 32 -4.43 -5.88 4.45
N ILE A 33 -5.09 -5.00 5.19
CA ILE A 33 -4.91 -3.55 5.06
C ILE A 33 -4.47 -2.94 6.39
N VAL A 34 -3.52 -2.00 6.33
CA VAL A 34 -3.10 -1.15 7.45
C VAL A 34 -2.87 0.28 6.97
N ALA A 35 -3.12 1.27 7.81
CA ALA A 35 -2.77 2.64 7.48
C ALA A 35 -1.25 2.79 7.34
N ALA A 36 -0.79 3.38 6.25
CA ALA A 36 0.64 3.44 5.90
C ALA A 36 1.49 4.11 6.98
N SER A 37 0.98 5.16 7.64
CA SER A 37 1.65 5.84 8.76
C SER A 37 1.86 4.96 9.99
N PHE A 38 1.06 3.90 10.16
CA PHE A 38 1.14 2.93 11.26
C PHE A 38 1.76 1.59 10.85
N CYS A 39 2.29 1.50 9.62
CA CYS A 39 2.91 0.28 9.11
C CYS A 39 4.28 0.10 9.75
N THR A 40 4.37 -0.77 10.76
CA THR A 40 5.65 -1.17 11.38
C THR A 40 6.27 -2.36 10.64
N ALA A 41 7.55 -2.64 10.92
CA ALA A 41 8.25 -3.80 10.36
C ALA A 41 7.53 -5.12 10.71
N GLU A 42 7.01 -5.24 11.95
CA GLU A 42 6.28 -6.42 12.41
C GLU A 42 4.97 -6.62 11.65
N LYS A 43 4.20 -5.52 11.43
CA LYS A 43 2.96 -5.57 10.64
C LYS A 43 3.25 -5.92 9.19
N MET A 44 4.28 -5.32 8.60
CA MET A 44 4.71 -5.65 7.25
C MET A 44 5.15 -7.11 7.13
N ALA A 45 5.92 -7.62 8.09
CA ALA A 45 6.31 -9.03 8.13
C ALA A 45 5.10 -9.95 8.24
N PHE A 46 4.09 -9.57 9.02
CA PHE A 46 2.83 -10.31 9.12
C PHE A 46 2.10 -10.32 7.77
N ILE A 47 1.94 -9.17 7.13
CA ILE A 47 1.32 -9.04 5.80
C ILE A 47 2.02 -9.95 4.80
N ILE A 48 3.34 -9.84 4.66
CA ILE A 48 4.14 -10.63 3.70
C ILE A 48 3.99 -12.14 3.95
N ARG A 49 3.97 -12.55 5.21
CA ARG A 49 3.90 -13.97 5.59
C ARG A 49 2.54 -14.60 5.31
N HIS A 50 1.47 -13.83 5.44
CA HIS A 50 0.09 -14.32 5.44
C HIS A 50 -0.70 -13.95 4.19
N THR A 51 -0.03 -13.41 3.16
CA THR A 51 -0.61 -13.06 1.85
C THR A 51 0.34 -13.48 0.73
N SER A 52 0.03 -13.11 -0.50
CA SER A 52 0.94 -13.29 -1.66
C SER A 52 2.28 -12.54 -1.49
N GLY A 53 2.36 -11.61 -0.53
CA GLY A 53 3.54 -10.77 -0.31
C GLY A 53 3.70 -9.62 -1.32
N ILE A 54 2.75 -9.44 -2.23
CA ILE A 54 2.68 -8.28 -3.12
C ILE A 54 2.10 -7.12 -2.33
N VAL A 55 2.97 -6.18 -1.97
CA VAL A 55 2.59 -5.00 -1.19
C VAL A 55 2.21 -3.87 -2.13
N CYS A 56 0.98 -3.38 -2.00
CA CYS A 56 0.44 -2.27 -2.77
C CYS A 56 0.11 -1.08 -1.86
N ALA A 57 0.37 0.13 -2.34
CA ALA A 57 0.04 1.36 -1.65
C ALA A 57 -0.82 2.25 -2.55
N PRO A 58 -2.12 2.41 -2.28
CA PRO A 58 -2.96 3.32 -3.04
C PRO A 58 -2.61 4.78 -2.70
N ILE A 59 -2.46 5.61 -3.72
CA ILE A 59 -2.22 7.05 -3.61
C ILE A 59 -3.15 7.82 -4.53
N THR A 60 -3.27 9.12 -4.30
CA THR A 60 -4.04 9.99 -5.18
C THR A 60 -3.33 10.23 -6.51
N THR A 61 -4.09 10.61 -7.53
CA THR A 61 -3.52 11.05 -8.82
C THR A 61 -2.57 12.25 -8.66
N ASP A 62 -2.87 13.14 -7.72
CA ASP A 62 -2.04 14.32 -7.48
C ASP A 62 -0.73 13.95 -6.80
N ASP A 63 -0.74 12.99 -5.86
CA ASP A 63 0.48 12.44 -5.28
C ASP A 63 1.31 11.67 -6.31
N ALA A 64 0.68 10.89 -7.17
CA ALA A 64 1.39 10.21 -8.26
C ALA A 64 2.11 11.23 -9.17
N ARG A 65 1.45 12.33 -9.54
CA ARG A 65 2.06 13.42 -10.32
C ARG A 65 3.18 14.10 -9.57
N ARG A 66 2.95 14.46 -8.29
CA ARG A 66 3.94 15.11 -7.43
C ARG A 66 5.20 14.25 -7.28
N LEU A 67 5.03 12.94 -7.14
CA LEU A 67 6.11 11.96 -6.99
C LEU A 67 6.63 11.43 -8.35
N ARG A 68 6.13 11.94 -9.48
CA ARG A 68 6.51 11.53 -10.85
C ARG A 68 6.41 10.01 -11.06
N LEU A 69 5.37 9.42 -10.54
CA LEU A 69 5.12 7.98 -10.67
C LEU A 69 4.31 7.72 -11.93
N ASP A 70 5.02 7.47 -13.01
CA ASP A 70 4.41 7.17 -14.30
C ASP A 70 3.67 5.83 -14.29
N PRO A 71 2.64 5.64 -15.12
CA PRO A 71 2.00 4.35 -15.29
C PRO A 71 3.02 3.25 -15.63
N MET A 72 2.86 2.08 -15.04
CA MET A 72 3.72 0.92 -15.30
C MET A 72 3.65 0.46 -16.76
N VAL A 73 2.50 0.65 -17.41
CA VAL A 73 2.24 0.29 -18.80
C VAL A 73 1.58 1.44 -19.54
N ALA A 74 1.92 1.63 -20.82
CA ALA A 74 1.33 2.65 -21.68
C ALA A 74 -0.15 2.37 -22.00
N HIS A 75 -0.51 1.08 -22.12
CA HIS A 75 -1.87 0.62 -22.35
C HIS A 75 -2.22 -0.41 -21.29
N ASN A 76 -3.24 -0.11 -20.48
CA ASN A 76 -3.69 -1.01 -19.45
C ASN A 76 -4.74 -1.96 -20.01
N GLU A 77 -4.38 -3.25 -20.13
CA GLU A 77 -5.25 -4.33 -20.61
C GLU A 77 -5.87 -5.16 -19.45
N SER A 78 -5.70 -4.70 -18.22
CA SER A 78 -6.28 -5.39 -17.05
C SER A 78 -7.80 -5.37 -17.11
N ASN A 79 -8.43 -6.52 -16.88
CA ASN A 79 -9.90 -6.66 -16.85
C ASN A 79 -10.56 -5.75 -15.81
N HIS A 80 -9.86 -5.42 -14.74
CA HIS A 80 -10.33 -4.56 -13.64
C HIS A 80 -9.81 -3.14 -13.73
N THR A 81 -9.07 -2.78 -14.79
CA THR A 81 -8.50 -1.45 -15.03
C THR A 81 -7.62 -0.92 -13.89
N THR A 82 -7.03 -1.80 -13.07
CA THR A 82 -6.15 -1.41 -11.96
C THR A 82 -4.94 -0.65 -12.49
N ALA A 83 -4.81 0.60 -12.10
CA ALA A 83 -3.79 1.52 -12.61
C ALA A 83 -2.53 1.46 -11.74
N PHE A 84 -1.64 0.51 -12.02
CA PHE A 84 -0.33 0.47 -11.40
C PHE A 84 0.61 1.52 -12.00
N THR A 85 1.40 2.15 -11.13
CA THR A 85 2.55 2.96 -11.53
C THR A 85 3.83 2.14 -11.46
N VAL A 86 4.97 2.75 -11.80
CA VAL A 86 6.29 2.18 -11.48
C VAL A 86 6.38 1.92 -9.97
N SER A 87 7.04 0.82 -9.60
CA SER A 87 7.28 0.48 -8.20
C SER A 87 8.36 1.37 -7.58
N ILE A 88 8.36 1.49 -6.25
CA ILE A 88 9.22 2.41 -5.52
C ILE A 88 9.93 1.77 -4.34
N ASP A 89 10.97 2.45 -3.88
CA ASP A 89 11.68 2.24 -2.62
C ASP A 89 11.90 3.55 -1.88
N TYR A 90 12.17 3.44 -0.58
CA TYR A 90 12.64 4.54 0.25
C TYR A 90 14.16 4.60 0.22
N LYS A 91 14.71 5.66 -0.34
CA LYS A 91 16.15 5.78 -0.64
C LYS A 91 17.09 5.77 0.58
N PRO A 92 16.77 6.44 1.71
CA PRO A 92 17.67 6.49 2.86
C PRO A 92 18.03 5.14 3.46
N ASP A 93 17.18 4.12 3.28
CA ASP A 93 17.44 2.79 3.86
C ASP A 93 18.66 2.08 3.24
N GLY A 94 19.10 2.50 2.05
CA GLY A 94 20.33 2.03 1.40
C GLY A 94 20.37 0.54 1.03
N GLY A 95 19.27 -0.17 1.26
CA GLY A 95 19.12 -1.60 1.03
C GLY A 95 18.55 -1.94 -0.34
N THR A 96 18.00 -3.14 -0.45
CA THR A 96 17.40 -3.69 -1.67
C THR A 96 15.89 -3.45 -1.75
N GLY A 97 15.27 -2.88 -0.71
CA GLY A 97 13.83 -2.67 -0.61
C GLY A 97 13.01 -3.94 -0.29
N ILE A 98 13.65 -5.09 -0.12
CA ILE A 98 12.97 -6.39 -0.03
C ILE A 98 12.48 -6.72 1.39
N SER A 99 13.24 -6.31 2.41
CA SER A 99 12.93 -6.65 3.81
C SER A 99 11.60 -6.02 4.26
N ALA A 100 11.01 -6.59 5.30
CA ALA A 100 9.78 -6.05 5.89
C ALA A 100 10.01 -4.64 6.46
N ASP A 101 11.19 -4.37 6.99
CA ASP A 101 11.55 -3.06 7.54
C ASP A 101 11.64 -1.99 6.43
N GLU A 102 12.36 -2.30 5.34
CA GLU A 102 12.49 -1.40 4.19
C GLU A 102 11.13 -1.11 3.53
N ARG A 103 10.28 -2.14 3.33
CA ARG A 103 8.94 -1.94 2.77
C ARG A 103 8.05 -1.11 3.71
N ALA A 104 8.12 -1.35 5.02
CA ALA A 104 7.38 -0.55 6.00
C ALA A 104 7.85 0.91 6.01
N SER A 105 9.16 1.15 5.94
CA SER A 105 9.74 2.49 5.82
C SER A 105 9.27 3.20 4.54
N CYS A 106 9.26 2.48 3.41
CA CYS A 106 8.75 3.00 2.14
C CYS A 106 7.28 3.42 2.22
N CYS A 107 6.43 2.59 2.86
CA CYS A 107 5.01 2.90 3.04
C CYS A 107 4.81 4.13 3.94
N ARG A 108 5.57 4.23 5.05
CA ARG A 108 5.52 5.42 5.92
C ARG A 108 6.01 6.68 5.22
N ALA A 109 7.05 6.55 4.40
CA ALA A 109 7.57 7.64 3.58
C ALA A 109 6.51 8.17 2.61
N LEU A 110 5.76 7.28 1.94
CA LEU A 110 4.63 7.67 1.08
C LEU A 110 3.53 8.43 1.83
N ALA A 111 3.28 8.08 3.09
CA ALA A 111 2.29 8.75 3.93
C ALA A 111 2.73 10.17 4.36
N ASN A 112 4.00 10.52 4.18
CA ASN A 112 4.48 11.87 4.49
C ASN A 112 4.15 12.83 3.34
N PRO A 113 3.36 13.90 3.59
CA PRO A 113 3.01 14.87 2.56
C PRO A 113 4.22 15.65 2.00
N ASN A 114 5.35 15.65 2.73
CA ASN A 114 6.59 16.28 2.31
C ASN A 114 7.54 15.34 1.54
N ALA A 115 7.10 14.11 1.23
CA ALA A 115 7.88 13.20 0.42
C ALA A 115 8.19 13.80 -0.96
N VAL A 116 9.43 13.66 -1.40
CA VAL A 116 9.93 14.17 -2.70
C VAL A 116 10.64 13.07 -3.47
N VAL A 117 10.82 13.30 -4.77
CA VAL A 117 11.60 12.39 -5.63
C VAL A 117 13.08 12.66 -5.46
N ALA A 118 13.87 11.61 -5.35
CA ALA A 118 15.33 11.68 -5.19
C ALA A 118 16.06 12.62 -6.17
N GLN A 119 15.51 12.79 -7.36
CA GLN A 119 16.09 13.60 -8.43
C GLN A 119 15.86 15.11 -8.27
N ASP A 120 14.95 15.51 -7.38
CA ASP A 120 14.57 16.92 -7.20
C ASP A 120 15.39 17.65 -6.13
N VAL A 121 16.32 16.93 -5.48
CA VAL A 121 17.20 17.50 -4.46
C VAL A 121 18.32 18.27 -5.14
N VAL A 122 18.09 19.53 -5.45
CA VAL A 122 19.10 20.46 -5.94
C VAL A 122 19.58 21.32 -4.79
N GLY A 123 20.86 21.20 -4.42
CA GLY A 123 21.52 22.18 -3.55
C GLY A 123 21.66 21.82 -2.06
N GLY A 124 21.70 20.55 -1.69
CA GLY A 124 22.17 20.15 -0.35
C GLY A 124 21.26 20.52 0.82
N GLY A 125 19.99 20.77 0.58
CA GLY A 125 18.99 20.89 1.65
C GLY A 125 18.69 19.53 2.27
N GLU A 126 18.43 19.49 3.58
CA GLU A 126 17.93 18.28 4.25
C GLU A 126 16.59 17.89 3.63
N VAL A 127 16.56 16.75 2.93
CA VAL A 127 15.32 16.16 2.40
C VAL A 127 14.84 15.15 3.41
N GLU A 128 13.70 15.44 4.01
CA GLU A 128 13.16 14.64 5.09
C GLU A 128 12.68 13.26 4.62
N VAL A 129 12.22 13.15 3.38
CA VAL A 129 11.75 11.89 2.80
C VAL A 129 12.03 11.83 1.30
N GLU A 130 12.83 10.90 0.88
CA GLU A 130 13.25 10.71 -0.51
C GLU A 130 12.81 9.34 -1.05
N ILE A 131 12.07 9.33 -2.16
CA ILE A 131 11.56 8.13 -2.81
C ILE A 131 12.32 7.84 -4.11
N ARG A 132 12.71 6.59 -4.32
CA ARG A 132 13.38 6.11 -5.52
C ARG A 132 12.41 5.27 -6.35
N GLN A 133 12.34 5.52 -7.66
CA GLN A 133 11.66 4.65 -8.60
C GLN A 133 12.45 3.33 -8.75
N ALA A 134 11.75 2.25 -9.11
CA ALA A 134 12.29 0.89 -9.20
C ALA A 134 12.55 0.24 -7.84
N GLY A 135 11.49 -0.09 -7.14
CA GLY A 135 11.49 -0.80 -5.87
C GLY A 135 10.53 -1.99 -5.87
N VAL A 136 10.17 -2.45 -4.69
CA VAL A 136 9.29 -3.61 -4.47
C VAL A 136 7.93 -3.25 -3.89
N VAL A 137 7.69 -1.99 -3.56
CA VAL A 137 6.35 -1.51 -3.18
C VAL A 137 5.64 -1.04 -4.44
N HIS A 138 4.53 -1.70 -4.76
CA HIS A 138 3.70 -1.36 -5.90
C HIS A 138 2.75 -0.22 -5.54
N ILE A 139 2.61 0.73 -6.45
CA ILE A 139 1.74 1.88 -6.24
C ILE A 139 0.50 1.74 -7.11
N VAL A 140 -0.66 1.86 -6.49
CA VAL A 140 -1.96 1.87 -7.16
C VAL A 140 -2.50 3.29 -7.14
N GLN A 141 -2.73 3.83 -8.33
CA GLN A 141 -3.35 5.14 -8.47
C GLN A 141 -4.86 5.01 -8.28
N THR A 142 -5.40 5.71 -7.31
CA THR A 142 -6.83 5.69 -6.99
C THR A 142 -7.38 7.08 -6.74
N ALA A 143 -8.69 7.23 -6.93
CA ALA A 143 -9.40 8.47 -6.59
C ALA A 143 -9.83 8.55 -5.12
N VAL A 144 -9.56 7.53 -4.30
CA VAL A 144 -10.03 7.41 -2.92
C VAL A 144 -8.94 7.82 -1.92
N PHE A 145 -9.30 8.60 -0.92
CA PHE A 145 -8.44 9.26 0.07
C PHE A 145 -7.93 8.38 1.22
N ALA A 146 -7.60 7.14 1.01
CA ALA A 146 -7.04 6.35 2.10
C ALA A 146 -5.69 5.77 1.71
N LEU A 147 -4.61 6.34 2.26
CA LEU A 147 -3.28 5.75 2.15
C LEU A 147 -3.22 4.51 3.06
N GLY A 148 -3.61 3.38 2.53
CA GLY A 148 -3.46 2.07 3.16
C GLY A 148 -2.38 1.26 2.45
N VAL A 149 -1.84 0.27 3.13
CA VAL A 149 -1.01 -0.76 2.52
C VAL A 149 -1.83 -2.03 2.52
N PHE A 150 -1.94 -2.68 1.40
CA PHE A 150 -2.65 -3.95 1.30
C PHE A 150 -1.84 -4.99 0.54
N ALA A 151 -2.16 -6.25 0.78
CA ALA A 151 -1.63 -7.36 0.01
C ALA A 151 -2.73 -8.42 -0.15
N HIS A 152 -2.88 -8.90 -1.35
CA HIS A 152 -3.90 -9.87 -1.76
C HIS A 152 -3.62 -11.28 -1.26
N ASP A 153 -4.68 -12.03 -0.96
CA ASP A 153 -4.61 -13.48 -0.87
C ASP A 153 -5.98 -14.12 -1.10
N HIS A 154 -6.10 -15.01 -2.08
CA HIS A 154 -7.30 -15.82 -2.32
C HIS A 154 -7.74 -16.64 -1.10
N ASN A 155 -6.81 -17.03 -0.23
CA ASN A 155 -7.12 -17.79 0.98
C ASN A 155 -7.84 -16.95 2.04
N LEU A 156 -7.67 -15.62 2.03
CA LEU A 156 -8.35 -14.72 2.98
C LEU A 156 -9.85 -14.61 2.69
N ALA A 157 -10.28 -14.77 1.45
CA ALA A 157 -11.70 -14.81 1.08
C ALA A 157 -12.48 -15.91 1.80
N GLY A 158 -11.82 -17.03 2.12
CA GLY A 158 -12.40 -18.16 2.88
C GLY A 158 -12.56 -17.92 4.38
N PHE A 159 -12.01 -16.86 4.95
CA PHE A 159 -12.07 -16.55 6.39
C PHE A 159 -13.42 -15.99 6.84
N GLY A 160 -14.33 -15.73 5.94
CA GLY A 160 -15.66 -15.22 6.27
C GLY A 160 -16.72 -15.66 5.29
N ALA A 161 -17.50 -16.66 5.65
CA ALA A 161 -18.78 -16.95 5.00
C ALA A 161 -19.80 -15.82 5.28
N GLY A 162 -19.46 -14.59 4.97
CA GLY A 162 -20.30 -13.40 5.15
C GLY A 162 -19.56 -12.18 4.65
N LYS A 163 -20.15 -11.49 3.70
CA LYS A 163 -19.68 -10.21 3.18
C LYS A 163 -19.33 -9.28 4.33
N GLY A 164 -18.07 -8.88 4.46
CA GLY A 164 -17.72 -7.95 5.50
C GLY A 164 -16.23 -7.89 5.86
N VAL A 165 -15.91 -6.89 6.60
CA VAL A 165 -14.59 -6.57 7.11
C VAL A 165 -14.39 -7.17 8.49
N ARG A 166 -13.21 -7.73 8.81
CA ARG A 166 -12.88 -8.26 10.13
C ARG A 166 -11.59 -7.65 10.67
N ARG A 167 -11.53 -7.53 12.01
CA ARG A 167 -10.31 -7.21 12.75
C ARG A 167 -9.49 -8.47 12.98
N GLN A 168 -8.18 -8.33 12.96
CA GLN A 168 -7.23 -9.25 13.58
C GLN A 168 -6.45 -8.54 14.67
#